data_3ce05f0f08dc735cb5bee232cdc90b54
#
_entry.id   3ce05f0f08dc735cb5bee232cdc90b54
#
_cell.length_a   1.000
_cell.length_b   1.000
_cell.length_c   1.000
_cell.angle_alpha   90.00
_cell.angle_beta   90.00
_cell.angle_gamma   90.00
#
_symmetry.space_group_name_H-M   'P 1'
#
loop_
_entity.id
_entity.type
_entity.pdbx_description
1 polymer ?
#
loop_
_entity_poly.entity_id
_entity_poly.type
_entity_poly.pdbx_seq_one_letter_code
_entity_poly.pdbx_strand_id
1 'polypeptide(L)'
;IRAREFDVVHRLTPLSPTVPSRLATWCRRAGVPFVLGPLNGGVPWPQGFDGARRREREWLSYVRGAYKLLPGYRSTRRDAAALVIGSRDTWQQMPERWRDRCVYVPENGIDPARFPLAEALPPRATGPLRIAFLGRLVPYKGCDMLLAAAAPLVAAGRATIDVIGDGPEREALARQAAELGIANGVTFAGWVPHQQVGDRLRQADVFGFPSVREFGGAVALEAMALGVVPVVLDYGGPGELVTPGTGFALPMDRRDGIVASFRDVLTKLAAAPEALAPLRAAGRERVRRHFTWDAKAAQMAQVYDWVTGKAAKPDFGMPLPD
;
A
#
# COMPACT_ATOMS: atom_id res chain seq x y z
N ILE A 1 27.65 21.65 4.42
CA ILE A 1 28.42 20.41 4.39
C ILE A 1 29.89 20.68 4.77
N ARG A 2 30.55 21.64 4.16
CA ARG A 2 31.96 21.95 4.46
C ARG A 2 32.22 22.39 5.91
N ALA A 3 31.25 23.07 6.52
CA ALA A 3 31.33 23.57 7.90
C ALA A 3 30.95 22.52 8.95
N ARG A 4 30.61 21.28 8.56
CA ARG A 4 30.10 20.21 9.45
C ARG A 4 28.90 20.66 10.33
N GLU A 5 28.02 21.47 9.76
CA GLU A 5 26.82 21.93 10.43
C GLU A 5 25.71 20.87 10.54
N PHE A 6 25.91 19.72 9.87
CA PHE A 6 24.95 18.62 9.81
C PHE A 6 25.62 17.29 10.12
N ASP A 7 25.00 16.51 11.00
CA ASP A 7 25.45 15.15 11.34
C ASP A 7 25.06 14.15 10.25
N VAL A 8 23.91 14.36 9.59
CA VAL A 8 23.35 13.50 8.53
C VAL A 8 22.68 14.35 7.47
N VAL A 9 22.80 13.95 6.23
CA VAL A 9 22.02 14.50 5.11
C VAL A 9 21.11 13.42 4.57
N HIS A 10 19.80 13.64 4.55
CA HIS A 10 18.83 12.70 4.04
C HIS A 10 18.06 13.25 2.85
N ARG A 11 18.04 12.52 1.72
CA ARG A 11 17.21 12.82 0.56
C ARG A 11 15.96 11.95 0.56
N LEU A 12 14.83 12.53 0.97
CA LEU A 12 13.52 11.87 0.99
C LEU A 12 12.85 11.82 -0.40
N THR A 13 12.95 12.90 -1.17
CA THR A 13 12.25 13.03 -2.46
C THR A 13 13.23 13.29 -3.61
N PRO A 14 12.88 12.84 -4.82
CA PRO A 14 11.75 11.96 -5.15
C PRO A 14 11.97 10.53 -4.66
N LEU A 15 10.87 9.82 -4.34
CA LEU A 15 10.91 8.41 -3.90
C LEU A 15 11.45 7.47 -4.98
N SER A 16 11.38 7.90 -6.23
CA SER A 16 11.84 7.12 -7.38
C SER A 16 13.34 6.80 -7.30
N PRO A 17 13.73 5.53 -7.50
CA PRO A 17 15.14 5.13 -7.57
C PRO A 17 15.83 5.61 -8.85
N THR A 18 15.11 6.23 -9.78
CA THR A 18 15.64 6.62 -11.09
C THR A 18 16.49 7.89 -11.04
N VAL A 19 16.31 8.74 -10.03
CA VAL A 19 16.96 10.04 -9.93
C VAL A 19 18.29 9.94 -9.16
N PRO A 20 19.45 10.16 -9.81
CA PRO A 20 20.72 10.23 -9.11
C PRO A 20 20.86 11.49 -8.24
N SER A 21 21.78 11.44 -7.28
CA SER A 21 22.11 12.59 -6.44
C SER A 21 23.63 12.79 -6.32
N ARG A 22 24.13 13.87 -6.87
CA ARG A 22 25.53 14.27 -6.67
C ARG A 22 25.86 14.59 -5.21
N LEU A 23 24.82 14.92 -4.43
CA LEU A 23 24.95 15.25 -3.01
C LEU A 23 25.55 14.07 -2.23
N ALA A 24 25.23 12.83 -2.57
CA ALA A 24 25.83 11.64 -1.96
C ALA A 24 27.37 11.66 -2.02
N THR A 25 27.93 11.99 -3.19
CA THR A 25 29.39 12.06 -3.36
C THR A 25 30.02 13.22 -2.58
N TRP A 26 29.34 14.36 -2.50
CA TRP A 26 29.82 15.51 -1.72
C TRP A 26 29.80 15.23 -0.22
N CYS A 27 28.72 14.63 0.26
CA CYS A 27 28.60 14.23 1.67
C CYS A 27 29.71 13.23 2.05
N ARG A 28 29.93 12.19 1.23
CA ARG A 28 31.01 11.22 1.46
C ARG A 28 32.38 11.90 1.54
N ARG A 29 32.68 12.86 0.63
CA ARG A 29 33.92 13.62 0.64
C ARG A 29 34.10 14.51 1.87
N ALA A 30 32.99 14.99 2.40
CA ALA A 30 32.97 15.83 3.61
C ALA A 30 32.92 15.01 4.91
N GLY A 31 32.84 13.67 4.84
CA GLY A 31 32.71 12.80 6.01
C GLY A 31 31.33 12.87 6.70
N VAL A 32 30.31 13.34 5.95
CA VAL A 32 28.91 13.41 6.45
C VAL A 32 28.11 12.25 5.86
N PRO A 33 27.49 11.40 6.67
CA PRO A 33 26.62 10.32 6.17
C PRO A 33 25.48 10.85 5.30
N PHE A 34 25.26 10.20 4.14
CA PHE A 34 24.15 10.50 3.24
C PHE A 34 23.17 9.32 3.24
N VAL A 35 21.93 9.60 3.62
CA VAL A 35 20.82 8.63 3.57
C VAL A 35 19.97 8.90 2.35
N LEU A 36 19.59 7.84 1.64
CA LEU A 36 18.81 7.91 0.41
C LEU A 36 17.53 7.08 0.54
N GLY A 37 16.38 7.69 0.39
CA GLY A 37 15.08 7.01 0.38
C GLY A 37 14.05 7.65 1.29
N PRO A 38 12.91 7.00 1.50
CA PRO A 38 12.58 5.66 1.01
C PRO A 38 12.51 5.61 -0.51
N LEU A 39 13.09 4.56 -1.08
CA LEU A 39 13.07 4.31 -2.51
C LEU A 39 11.93 3.35 -2.85
N ASN A 40 11.04 3.78 -3.76
CA ASN A 40 10.02 2.93 -4.32
C ASN A 40 10.04 3.06 -5.85
N GLY A 41 10.43 1.97 -6.55
CA GLY A 41 10.61 1.93 -8.00
C GLY A 41 9.34 1.69 -8.78
N GLY A 42 8.25 1.47 -8.08
CA GLY A 42 6.98 1.06 -8.66
C GLY A 42 6.97 -0.42 -9.07
N VAL A 43 5.79 -0.98 -9.13
CA VAL A 43 5.53 -2.40 -9.40
C VAL A 43 5.41 -2.63 -10.91
N PRO A 44 5.98 -3.73 -11.48
CA PRO A 44 5.74 -4.09 -12.87
C PRO A 44 4.25 -4.37 -13.13
N TRP A 45 3.84 -4.40 -14.39
CA TRP A 45 2.50 -4.88 -14.71
C TRP A 45 2.46 -6.41 -14.60
N PRO A 46 1.46 -6.98 -13.90
CA PRO A 46 1.34 -8.42 -13.83
C PRO A 46 0.90 -8.99 -15.18
N GLN A 47 1.23 -10.26 -15.42
CA GLN A 47 0.81 -10.99 -16.62
C GLN A 47 -0.72 -11.08 -16.70
N GLY A 48 -1.27 -10.98 -17.89
CA GLY A 48 -2.72 -11.06 -18.13
C GLY A 48 -3.47 -9.74 -18.02
N PHE A 49 -2.80 -8.62 -17.69
CA PHE A 49 -3.42 -7.29 -17.58
C PHE A 49 -2.93 -6.30 -18.65
N ASP A 50 -2.48 -6.79 -19.80
CA ASP A 50 -2.01 -5.95 -20.91
C ASP A 50 -3.08 -5.00 -21.46
N GLY A 51 -4.35 -5.38 -21.37
CA GLY A 51 -5.47 -4.52 -21.74
C GLY A 51 -5.57 -3.27 -20.87
N ALA A 52 -5.44 -3.43 -19.54
CA ALA A 52 -5.41 -2.32 -18.59
C ALA A 52 -4.16 -1.44 -18.80
N ARG A 53 -3.02 -2.06 -19.03
CA ARG A 53 -1.76 -1.36 -19.34
C ARG A 53 -1.84 -0.47 -20.58
N ARG A 54 -2.49 -0.95 -21.67
CA ARG A 54 -2.69 -0.19 -22.91
C ARG A 54 -3.62 1.00 -22.70
N ARG A 55 -4.67 0.85 -21.91
CA ARG A 55 -5.62 1.94 -21.58
C ARG A 55 -4.92 3.07 -20.80
N GLU A 56 -3.97 2.73 -19.91
CA GLU A 56 -3.19 3.71 -19.14
C GLU A 56 -2.04 4.35 -19.96
N ARG A 57 -1.83 3.97 -21.23
CA ARG A 57 -0.79 4.49 -22.13
C ARG A 57 0.63 4.40 -21.57
N GLU A 58 0.92 3.44 -20.69
CA GLU A 58 2.20 3.28 -20.03
C GLU A 58 3.25 2.51 -20.86
N TRP A 59 3.50 2.94 -22.08
CA TRP A 59 4.51 2.35 -22.96
C TRP A 59 5.95 2.48 -22.41
N LEU A 60 6.25 3.54 -21.65
CA LEU A 60 7.55 3.73 -20.99
C LEU A 60 7.87 2.64 -19.96
N SER A 61 6.88 1.88 -19.49
CA SER A 61 7.09 0.78 -18.55
C SER A 61 7.92 -0.36 -19.17
N TYR A 62 8.06 -0.44 -20.50
CA TYR A 62 8.92 -1.41 -21.16
C TYR A 62 10.42 -1.10 -20.99
N VAL A 63 10.80 0.15 -20.72
CA VAL A 63 12.21 0.61 -20.62
C VAL A 63 12.61 0.85 -19.15
N ARG A 64 11.96 0.18 -18.20
CA ARG A 64 12.15 0.40 -16.74
C ARG A 64 13.58 0.27 -16.25
N GLY A 65 14.46 -0.49 -16.92
CA GLY A 65 15.83 -0.71 -16.52
C GLY A 65 16.83 0.36 -17.00
N ALA A 66 16.46 1.17 -18.00
CA ALA A 66 17.40 2.08 -18.66
C ALA A 66 17.99 3.15 -17.71
N TYR A 67 17.25 3.57 -16.68
CA TYR A 67 17.74 4.53 -15.69
C TYR A 67 18.98 4.05 -14.93
N LYS A 68 19.22 2.73 -14.85
CA LYS A 68 20.41 2.13 -14.22
C LYS A 68 21.71 2.48 -14.96
N LEU A 69 21.58 2.91 -16.23
CA LEU A 69 22.67 3.36 -17.07
C LEU A 69 22.94 4.87 -16.92
N LEU A 70 22.05 5.62 -16.27
CA LEU A 70 22.20 7.06 -16.11
C LEU A 70 23.49 7.41 -15.35
N PRO A 71 24.22 8.46 -15.79
CA PRO A 71 25.35 9.00 -15.04
C PRO A 71 24.93 9.34 -13.60
N GLY A 72 25.70 8.87 -12.63
CA GLY A 72 25.42 9.13 -11.21
C GLY A 72 24.57 8.06 -10.53
N TYR A 73 23.89 7.15 -11.23
CA TYR A 73 23.12 6.06 -10.60
C TYR A 73 24.00 5.22 -9.66
N ARG A 74 25.13 4.76 -10.16
CA ARG A 74 26.09 3.92 -9.39
C ARG A 74 26.78 4.71 -8.29
N SER A 75 27.23 5.94 -8.56
CA SER A 75 27.91 6.76 -7.57
C SER A 75 27.00 7.17 -6.42
N THR A 76 25.75 7.51 -6.68
CA THR A 76 24.76 7.84 -5.63
C THR A 76 24.62 6.69 -4.63
N ARG A 77 24.48 5.44 -5.11
CA ARG A 77 24.31 4.26 -4.24
C ARG A 77 25.59 3.84 -3.56
N ARG A 78 26.72 3.92 -4.28
CA ARG A 78 28.03 3.64 -3.71
C ARG A 78 28.38 4.59 -2.57
N ASP A 79 28.02 5.87 -2.70
CA ASP A 79 28.43 6.93 -1.81
C ASP A 79 27.41 7.19 -0.68
N ALA A 80 26.21 6.60 -0.75
CA ALA A 80 25.23 6.62 0.33
C ALA A 80 25.68 5.74 1.50
N ALA A 81 25.52 6.24 2.72
CA ALA A 81 25.75 5.49 3.96
C ALA A 81 24.61 4.49 4.22
N ALA A 82 23.35 4.87 3.94
CA ALA A 82 22.20 4.00 4.00
C ALA A 82 21.27 4.20 2.78
N LEU A 83 20.61 3.12 2.39
CA LEU A 83 19.58 3.06 1.36
C LEU A 83 18.28 2.60 2.01
N VAL A 84 17.34 3.51 2.20
CA VAL A 84 16.03 3.18 2.74
C VAL A 84 15.16 2.69 1.59
N ILE A 85 14.61 1.49 1.71
CA ILE A 85 13.84 0.81 0.67
C ILE A 85 12.38 0.75 1.07
N GLY A 86 11.49 1.25 0.22
CA GLY A 86 10.06 1.36 0.50
C GLY A 86 9.24 0.13 0.12
N SER A 87 9.77 -0.82 -0.68
CA SER A 87 9.02 -1.99 -1.12
C SER A 87 9.89 -3.22 -1.35
N ARG A 88 9.30 -4.43 -1.24
CA ARG A 88 9.95 -5.71 -1.58
C ARG A 88 10.47 -5.73 -3.02
N ASP A 89 9.67 -5.20 -3.95
CA ASP A 89 10.06 -5.14 -5.36
C ASP A 89 11.33 -4.29 -5.56
N THR A 90 11.40 -3.12 -4.92
CA THR A 90 12.60 -2.28 -4.97
C THR A 90 13.81 -2.96 -4.29
N TRP A 91 13.58 -3.69 -3.21
CA TRP A 91 14.62 -4.49 -2.54
C TRP A 91 15.18 -5.57 -3.47
N GLN A 92 14.32 -6.34 -4.14
CA GLN A 92 14.72 -7.38 -5.08
C GLN A 92 15.53 -6.83 -6.27
N GLN A 93 15.18 -5.62 -6.73
CA GLN A 93 15.89 -4.93 -7.79
C GLN A 93 17.23 -4.32 -7.36
N MET A 94 17.48 -4.25 -6.04
CA MET A 94 18.73 -3.70 -5.52
C MET A 94 19.89 -4.69 -5.73
N PRO A 95 20.97 -4.27 -6.40
CA PRO A 95 22.17 -5.10 -6.54
C PRO A 95 22.71 -5.59 -5.19
N GLU A 96 23.07 -6.85 -5.12
CA GLU A 96 23.48 -7.54 -3.90
C GLU A 96 24.60 -6.81 -3.15
N ARG A 97 25.59 -6.28 -3.87
CA ARG A 97 26.72 -5.49 -3.32
C ARG A 97 26.31 -4.24 -2.51
N TRP A 98 25.05 -3.84 -2.50
CA TRP A 98 24.54 -2.69 -1.72
C TRP A 98 23.52 -3.09 -0.69
N ARG A 99 23.11 -4.37 -0.63
CA ARG A 99 22.07 -4.86 0.32
C ARG A 99 22.49 -4.75 1.78
N ASP A 100 23.78 -4.81 2.05
CA ASP A 100 24.35 -4.56 3.39
C ASP A 100 23.99 -3.18 3.96
N ARG A 101 23.74 -2.20 3.09
CA ARG A 101 23.34 -0.83 3.44
C ARG A 101 21.86 -0.54 3.24
N CYS A 102 21.09 -1.54 2.84
CA CYS A 102 19.64 -1.39 2.70
C CYS A 102 18.93 -1.61 4.05
N VAL A 103 17.93 -0.77 4.32
CA VAL A 103 16.98 -0.91 5.43
C VAL A 103 15.58 -0.80 4.86
N TYR A 104 14.68 -1.72 5.23
CA TYR A 104 13.31 -1.70 4.75
C TYR A 104 12.45 -0.81 5.63
N VAL A 105 11.94 0.28 5.06
CA VAL A 105 10.96 1.19 5.69
C VAL A 105 9.97 1.64 4.62
N PRO A 106 8.76 1.08 4.59
CA PRO A 106 7.70 1.53 3.67
C PRO A 106 7.43 3.02 3.85
N GLU A 107 7.20 3.72 2.73
CA GLU A 107 7.07 5.18 2.72
C GLU A 107 5.76 5.71 3.32
N ASN A 108 4.72 4.89 3.38
CA ASN A 108 3.41 5.33 3.85
C ASN A 108 3.37 5.50 5.37
N GLY A 109 2.69 6.54 5.80
CA GLY A 109 2.38 6.81 7.19
C GLY A 109 0.94 7.27 7.34
N ILE A 110 0.36 7.01 8.50
CA ILE A 110 -0.98 7.42 8.92
C ILE A 110 -0.88 8.58 9.89
N ASP A 111 -1.69 9.61 9.64
CA ASP A 111 -1.92 10.69 10.59
C ASP A 111 -3.10 10.32 11.50
N PRO A 112 -2.87 10.08 12.82
CA PRO A 112 -3.94 9.74 13.75
C PRO A 112 -4.99 10.85 13.92
N ALA A 113 -4.67 12.09 13.60
CA ALA A 113 -5.64 13.18 13.60
C ALA A 113 -6.71 13.02 12.50
N ARG A 114 -6.35 12.37 11.40
CA ARG A 114 -7.24 12.12 10.25
C ARG A 114 -7.88 10.73 10.30
N PHE A 115 -7.15 9.74 10.78
CA PHE A 115 -7.61 8.35 10.93
C PHE A 115 -7.43 7.94 12.39
N PRO A 116 -8.37 8.29 13.28
CA PRO A 116 -8.21 8.09 14.70
C PRO A 116 -8.02 6.64 15.08
N LEU A 117 -6.93 6.36 15.77
CA LEU A 117 -6.64 5.07 16.39
C LEU A 117 -7.32 5.04 17.76
N ALA A 118 -8.66 4.98 17.79
CA ALA A 118 -9.42 4.94 19.03
C ALA A 118 -9.02 3.73 19.90
N GLU A 119 -9.09 3.86 21.23
CA GLU A 119 -8.68 2.81 22.16
C GLU A 119 -9.55 1.55 22.04
N ALA A 120 -10.83 1.72 21.74
CA ALA A 120 -11.75 0.61 21.51
C ALA A 120 -12.45 0.75 20.15
N LEU A 121 -12.59 -0.39 19.47
CA LEU A 121 -13.44 -0.45 18.28
C LEU A 121 -14.88 -0.75 18.72
N PRO A 122 -15.87 -0.05 18.15
CA PRO A 122 -17.26 -0.42 18.40
C PRO A 122 -17.52 -1.85 17.89
N PRO A 123 -18.41 -2.59 18.54
CA PRO A 123 -18.87 -3.88 18.01
C PRO A 123 -19.37 -3.72 16.57
N ARG A 124 -19.18 -4.78 15.78
CA ARG A 124 -19.74 -4.82 14.44
C ARG A 124 -21.28 -4.74 14.53
N ALA A 125 -21.89 -3.88 13.73
CA ALA A 125 -23.34 -3.86 13.60
C ALA A 125 -23.84 -5.19 13.01
N THR A 126 -24.98 -5.67 13.48
CA THR A 126 -25.67 -6.84 12.91
C THR A 126 -26.15 -6.54 11.48
N GLY A 127 -26.30 -7.57 10.67
CA GLY A 127 -26.79 -7.43 9.30
C GLY A 127 -25.79 -7.87 8.24
N PRO A 128 -26.01 -7.52 6.97
CA PRO A 128 -25.16 -7.92 5.86
C PRO A 128 -23.70 -7.44 6.03
N LEU A 129 -22.77 -8.15 5.39
CA LEU A 129 -21.36 -7.75 5.35
C LEU A 129 -21.22 -6.45 4.55
N ARG A 130 -20.67 -5.41 5.16
CA ARG A 130 -20.48 -4.10 4.53
C ARG A 130 -19.06 -4.06 3.93
N ILE A 131 -18.98 -3.97 2.62
CA ILE A 131 -17.73 -3.97 1.86
C ILE A 131 -17.52 -2.55 1.34
N ALA A 132 -16.35 -1.96 1.57
CA ALA A 132 -15.94 -0.70 0.94
C ALA A 132 -14.89 -0.94 -0.14
N PHE A 133 -14.98 -0.18 -1.20
CA PHE A 133 -13.90 0.10 -2.15
C PHE A 133 -13.54 1.57 -2.04
N LEU A 134 -12.25 1.91 -2.01
CA LEU A 134 -11.79 3.29 -1.97
C LEU A 134 -10.68 3.50 -3.00
N GLY A 135 -10.91 4.40 -3.96
CA GLY A 135 -9.90 4.77 -4.93
C GLY A 135 -10.45 5.34 -6.22
N ARG A 136 -9.55 5.79 -7.09
CA ARG A 136 -9.92 6.22 -8.44
C ARG A 136 -10.49 5.06 -9.24
N LEU A 137 -11.60 5.27 -9.93
CA LEU A 137 -12.26 4.25 -10.74
C LEU A 137 -11.56 4.14 -12.12
N VAL A 138 -10.49 3.35 -12.13
CA VAL A 138 -9.68 3.02 -13.32
C VAL A 138 -9.46 1.50 -13.38
N PRO A 139 -9.19 0.93 -14.58
CA PRO A 139 -9.19 -0.52 -14.78
C PRO A 139 -8.29 -1.30 -13.82
N TYR A 140 -7.08 -0.80 -13.55
CA TYR A 140 -6.11 -1.51 -12.73
C TYR A 140 -6.42 -1.51 -11.22
N LYS A 141 -7.38 -0.71 -10.76
CA LYS A 141 -7.82 -0.69 -9.35
C LYS A 141 -8.81 -1.83 -9.04
N GLY A 142 -9.38 -2.47 -10.07
CA GLY A 142 -10.11 -3.73 -9.95
C GLY A 142 -11.49 -3.63 -9.32
N CYS A 143 -12.12 -2.47 -9.26
CA CYS A 143 -13.49 -2.34 -8.72
C CYS A 143 -14.47 -3.29 -9.44
N ASP A 144 -14.31 -3.50 -10.74
CA ASP A 144 -15.07 -4.46 -11.55
C ASP A 144 -14.92 -5.91 -11.05
N MET A 145 -13.72 -6.28 -10.60
CA MET A 145 -13.46 -7.61 -10.01
C MET A 145 -14.11 -7.76 -8.65
N LEU A 146 -14.11 -6.70 -7.83
CA LEU A 146 -14.80 -6.71 -6.53
C LEU A 146 -16.31 -6.87 -6.71
N LEU A 147 -16.93 -6.13 -7.65
CA LEU A 147 -18.36 -6.26 -7.96
C LEU A 147 -18.69 -7.71 -8.38
N ALA A 148 -17.90 -8.29 -9.29
CA ALA A 148 -18.09 -9.66 -9.75
C ALA A 148 -17.88 -10.70 -8.64
N ALA A 149 -16.94 -10.48 -7.74
CA ALA A 149 -16.68 -11.37 -6.61
C ALA A 149 -17.81 -11.36 -5.59
N ALA A 150 -18.30 -10.19 -5.21
CA ALA A 150 -19.33 -10.02 -4.18
C ALA A 150 -20.74 -10.21 -4.71
N ALA A 151 -20.97 -10.26 -6.03
CA ALA A 151 -22.29 -10.31 -6.63
C ALA A 151 -23.23 -11.39 -6.04
N PRO A 152 -22.81 -12.65 -5.82
CA PRO A 152 -23.71 -13.67 -5.25
C PRO A 152 -24.16 -13.31 -3.82
N LEU A 153 -23.30 -12.68 -3.02
CA LEU A 153 -23.63 -12.27 -1.66
C LEU A 153 -24.56 -11.07 -1.64
N VAL A 154 -24.34 -10.11 -2.52
CA VAL A 154 -25.17 -8.90 -2.63
C VAL A 154 -26.56 -9.26 -3.15
N ALA A 155 -26.66 -10.11 -4.17
CA ALA A 155 -27.93 -10.59 -4.69
C ALA A 155 -28.75 -11.38 -3.65
N ALA A 156 -28.07 -12.10 -2.74
CA ALA A 156 -28.69 -12.79 -1.63
C ALA A 156 -28.97 -11.90 -0.39
N GLY A 157 -28.74 -10.60 -0.47
CA GLY A 157 -28.93 -9.66 0.65
C GLY A 157 -27.93 -9.85 1.81
N ARG A 158 -26.85 -10.61 1.60
CA ARG A 158 -25.85 -10.96 2.62
C ARG A 158 -24.67 -10.00 2.65
N ALA A 159 -24.53 -9.15 1.63
CA ALA A 159 -23.52 -8.10 1.57
C ALA A 159 -24.05 -6.82 0.92
N THR A 160 -23.40 -5.71 1.22
CA THR A 160 -23.55 -4.42 0.51
C THR A 160 -22.17 -3.89 0.13
N ILE A 161 -22.12 -3.07 -0.93
CA ILE A 161 -20.87 -2.48 -1.39
C ILE A 161 -21.00 -0.96 -1.41
N ASP A 162 -20.01 -0.27 -0.82
CA ASP A 162 -19.85 1.17 -0.91
C ASP A 162 -18.60 1.49 -1.74
N VAL A 163 -18.80 2.06 -2.94
CA VAL A 163 -17.74 2.45 -3.87
C VAL A 163 -17.43 3.93 -3.66
N ILE A 164 -16.33 4.21 -2.98
CA ILE A 164 -15.88 5.55 -2.61
C ILE A 164 -14.81 6.00 -3.61
N GLY A 165 -15.15 6.94 -4.46
CA GLY A 165 -14.26 7.49 -5.47
C GLY A 165 -14.96 7.70 -6.81
N ASP A 166 -14.22 8.31 -7.73
CA ASP A 166 -14.70 8.64 -9.06
C ASP A 166 -13.64 8.29 -10.12
N GLY A 167 -14.04 8.26 -11.38
CA GLY A 167 -13.13 7.98 -12.48
C GLY A 167 -13.83 7.53 -13.75
N PRO A 168 -13.07 7.31 -14.83
CA PRO A 168 -13.62 7.00 -16.17
C PRO A 168 -14.42 5.69 -16.21
N GLU A 169 -14.21 4.76 -15.27
CA GLU A 169 -14.94 3.48 -15.25
C GLU A 169 -16.30 3.55 -14.52
N ARG A 170 -16.67 4.70 -13.90
CA ARG A 170 -17.88 4.81 -13.08
C ARG A 170 -19.15 4.32 -13.79
N GLU A 171 -19.40 4.79 -14.99
CA GLU A 171 -20.59 4.38 -15.73
C GLU A 171 -20.57 2.90 -16.14
N ALA A 172 -19.38 2.38 -16.50
CA ALA A 172 -19.22 0.97 -16.83
C ALA A 172 -19.46 0.08 -15.61
N LEU A 173 -18.97 0.48 -14.44
CA LEU A 173 -19.18 -0.22 -13.17
C LEU A 173 -20.66 -0.19 -12.73
N ALA A 174 -21.36 0.92 -12.94
CA ALA A 174 -22.80 1.00 -12.65
C ALA A 174 -23.61 0.09 -13.58
N ARG A 175 -23.29 0.02 -14.88
CA ARG A 175 -23.90 -0.94 -15.81
C ARG A 175 -23.62 -2.38 -15.38
N GLN A 176 -22.36 -2.69 -15.04
CA GLN A 176 -22.01 -4.03 -14.55
C GLN A 176 -22.80 -4.43 -13.30
N ALA A 177 -23.00 -3.51 -12.35
CA ALA A 177 -23.80 -3.78 -11.16
C ALA A 177 -25.28 -4.08 -11.52
N ALA A 178 -25.83 -3.40 -12.51
CA ALA A 178 -27.18 -3.67 -13.03
C ALA A 178 -27.25 -5.02 -13.75
N GLU A 179 -26.30 -5.34 -14.61
CA GLU A 179 -26.19 -6.62 -15.34
C GLU A 179 -26.05 -7.81 -14.40
N LEU A 180 -25.33 -7.62 -13.28
CA LEU A 180 -25.19 -8.63 -12.22
C LEU A 180 -26.41 -8.72 -11.29
N GLY A 181 -27.42 -7.85 -11.46
CA GLY A 181 -28.61 -7.82 -10.63
C GLY A 181 -28.39 -7.32 -9.19
N ILE A 182 -27.33 -6.54 -8.96
CA ILE A 182 -26.89 -6.11 -7.63
C ILE A 182 -26.97 -4.59 -7.42
N ALA A 183 -27.51 -3.83 -8.35
CA ALA A 183 -27.52 -2.37 -8.30
C ALA A 183 -28.09 -1.81 -6.98
N ASN A 184 -29.13 -2.43 -6.40
CA ASN A 184 -29.75 -2.00 -5.15
C ASN A 184 -28.86 -2.22 -3.91
N GLY A 185 -27.83 -3.06 -4.00
CA GLY A 185 -26.89 -3.34 -2.91
C GLY A 185 -25.52 -2.66 -3.10
N VAL A 186 -25.37 -1.82 -4.15
CA VAL A 186 -24.15 -1.09 -4.45
C VAL A 186 -24.41 0.41 -4.43
N THR A 187 -23.66 1.13 -3.60
CA THR A 187 -23.68 2.60 -3.55
C THR A 187 -22.43 3.15 -4.24
N PHE A 188 -22.59 4.01 -5.22
CA PHE A 188 -21.50 4.77 -5.84
C PHE A 188 -21.46 6.18 -5.22
N ALA A 189 -20.60 6.39 -4.24
CA ALA A 189 -20.50 7.65 -3.51
C ALA A 189 -19.95 8.81 -4.35
N GLY A 190 -19.26 8.51 -5.44
CA GLY A 190 -18.54 9.51 -6.20
C GLY A 190 -17.30 10.02 -5.46
N TRP A 191 -16.81 11.17 -5.88
CA TRP A 191 -15.71 11.82 -5.20
C TRP A 191 -16.15 12.31 -3.81
N VAL A 192 -15.41 11.90 -2.78
CA VAL A 192 -15.66 12.28 -1.38
C VAL A 192 -14.48 13.12 -0.90
N PRO A 193 -14.71 14.28 -0.27
CA PRO A 193 -13.64 15.07 0.34
C PRO A 193 -12.81 14.22 1.30
N HIS A 194 -11.50 14.35 1.21
CA HIS A 194 -10.56 13.49 1.96
C HIS A 194 -10.83 13.47 3.48
N GLN A 195 -11.34 14.59 4.02
CA GLN A 195 -11.71 14.71 5.43
C GLN A 195 -12.91 13.83 5.82
N GLN A 196 -13.78 13.51 4.87
CA GLN A 196 -14.99 12.69 5.07
C GLN A 196 -14.78 11.22 4.70
N VAL A 197 -13.68 10.88 4.05
CA VAL A 197 -13.36 9.49 3.65
C VAL A 197 -13.32 8.57 4.86
N GLY A 198 -12.68 9.02 5.95
CA GLY A 198 -12.57 8.24 7.17
C GLY A 198 -13.92 7.89 7.79
N ASP A 199 -14.87 8.84 7.83
CA ASP A 199 -16.20 8.62 8.40
C ASP A 199 -17.02 7.61 7.59
N ARG A 200 -16.83 7.63 6.28
CA ARG A 200 -17.50 6.71 5.39
C ARG A 200 -16.86 5.31 5.44
N LEU A 201 -15.55 5.25 5.38
CA LEU A 201 -14.80 3.99 5.38
C LEU A 201 -15.00 3.21 6.68
N ARG A 202 -15.07 3.87 7.84
CA ARG A 202 -15.30 3.21 9.14
C ARG A 202 -16.66 2.51 9.27
N GLN A 203 -17.60 2.79 8.37
CA GLN A 203 -18.89 2.10 8.34
C GLN A 203 -18.79 0.70 7.71
N ALA A 204 -17.70 0.40 7.01
CA ALA A 204 -17.46 -0.90 6.42
C ALA A 204 -16.90 -1.90 7.43
N ASP A 205 -17.11 -3.17 7.14
CA ASP A 205 -16.49 -4.31 7.83
C ASP A 205 -15.22 -4.76 7.12
N VAL A 206 -15.24 -4.68 5.79
CA VAL A 206 -14.17 -5.14 4.90
C VAL A 206 -13.82 -4.05 3.89
N PHE A 207 -12.54 -3.84 3.66
CA PHE A 207 -12.01 -3.06 2.56
C PHE A 207 -11.57 -4.01 1.44
N GLY A 208 -12.35 -4.09 0.37
CA GLY A 208 -12.07 -4.94 -0.79
C GLY A 208 -11.30 -4.17 -1.86
N PHE A 209 -10.04 -4.54 -2.12
CA PHE A 209 -9.20 -3.80 -3.03
C PHE A 209 -8.34 -4.71 -3.95
N PRO A 210 -8.94 -5.29 -5.01
CA PRO A 210 -8.25 -6.16 -5.95
C PRO A 210 -7.39 -5.37 -6.96
N SER A 211 -6.65 -4.37 -6.48
CA SER A 211 -5.79 -3.55 -7.35
C SER A 211 -4.60 -4.35 -7.83
N VAL A 212 -4.46 -4.49 -9.14
CA VAL A 212 -3.34 -5.18 -9.78
C VAL A 212 -2.10 -4.29 -9.94
N ARG A 213 -2.21 -3.02 -9.55
CA ARG A 213 -1.09 -2.08 -9.59
C ARG A 213 -1.26 -0.97 -8.55
N GLU A 214 -0.59 -1.15 -7.43
CA GLU A 214 -0.55 -0.19 -6.34
C GLU A 214 0.85 -0.12 -5.76
N PHE A 215 1.43 1.07 -5.67
CA PHE A 215 2.81 1.22 -5.20
C PHE A 215 2.91 1.18 -3.68
N GLY A 216 2.27 2.11 -3.01
CA GLY A 216 2.40 2.26 -1.56
C GLY A 216 1.26 1.64 -0.76
N GLY A 217 0.04 1.59 -1.29
CA GLY A 217 -1.11 0.98 -0.63
C GLY A 217 -1.64 1.73 0.60
N ALA A 218 -1.46 3.05 0.68
CA ALA A 218 -1.89 3.87 1.82
C ALA A 218 -3.34 3.62 2.24
N VAL A 219 -4.23 3.41 1.28
CA VAL A 219 -5.66 3.14 1.55
C VAL A 219 -5.90 1.87 2.39
N ALA A 220 -5.01 0.85 2.29
CA ALA A 220 -5.09 -0.33 3.13
C ALA A 220 -4.74 0.01 4.59
N LEU A 221 -3.74 0.88 4.81
CA LEU A 221 -3.42 1.38 6.15
C LEU A 221 -4.53 2.26 6.73
N GLU A 222 -5.16 3.09 5.91
CA GLU A 222 -6.32 3.91 6.30
C GLU A 222 -7.47 3.01 6.76
N ALA A 223 -7.78 1.94 6.03
CA ALA A 223 -8.78 0.95 6.41
C ALA A 223 -8.41 0.28 7.74
N MET A 224 -7.17 -0.23 7.86
CA MET A 224 -6.69 -0.88 9.09
C MET A 224 -6.75 0.07 10.29
N ALA A 225 -6.36 1.33 10.14
CA ALA A 225 -6.43 2.35 11.19
C ALA A 225 -7.86 2.52 11.74
N LEU A 226 -8.86 2.42 10.88
CA LEU A 226 -10.28 2.53 11.22
C LEU A 226 -10.89 1.19 11.67
N GLY A 227 -10.11 0.12 11.75
CA GLY A 227 -10.59 -1.21 12.11
C GLY A 227 -11.44 -1.85 11.00
N VAL A 228 -11.17 -1.54 9.76
CA VAL A 228 -11.77 -2.18 8.58
C VAL A 228 -10.79 -3.21 8.06
N VAL A 229 -11.23 -4.45 7.89
CA VAL A 229 -10.34 -5.57 7.51
C VAL A 229 -10.03 -5.52 6.03
N PRO A 230 -8.75 -5.39 5.63
CA PRO A 230 -8.38 -5.37 4.23
C PRO A 230 -8.41 -6.78 3.60
N VAL A 231 -8.97 -6.86 2.40
CA VAL A 231 -8.82 -7.97 1.47
C VAL A 231 -8.20 -7.39 0.21
N VAL A 232 -6.94 -7.72 -0.03
CA VAL A 232 -6.11 -7.11 -1.09
C VAL A 232 -5.39 -8.20 -1.90
N LEU A 233 -4.72 -7.82 -2.97
CA LEU A 233 -3.80 -8.73 -3.66
C LEU A 233 -2.40 -8.67 -3.01
N ASP A 234 -1.71 -9.81 -2.89
CA ASP A 234 -0.29 -9.88 -2.51
C ASP A 234 0.57 -9.41 -3.69
N TYR A 235 0.41 -8.14 -4.03
CA TYR A 235 1.12 -7.49 -5.12
C TYR A 235 1.32 -6.00 -4.84
N GLY A 236 2.59 -5.57 -4.85
CA GLY A 236 2.95 -4.20 -4.51
C GLY A 236 2.68 -3.84 -3.05
N GLY A 237 2.45 -2.56 -2.79
CA GLY A 237 2.31 -2.03 -1.43
C GLY A 237 1.26 -2.73 -0.58
N PRO A 238 0.01 -2.91 -1.02
CA PRO A 238 -1.03 -3.54 -0.20
C PRO A 238 -0.63 -4.91 0.32
N GLY A 239 -0.02 -5.77 -0.54
CA GLY A 239 0.43 -7.11 -0.16
C GLY A 239 1.60 -7.11 0.84
N GLU A 240 2.32 -6.01 0.95
CA GLU A 240 3.42 -5.85 1.93
C GLU A 240 2.93 -5.32 3.29
N LEU A 241 1.79 -4.62 3.30
CA LEU A 241 1.23 -3.99 4.48
C LEU A 241 0.33 -4.93 5.26
N VAL A 242 -0.39 -5.82 4.56
CA VAL A 242 -1.36 -6.76 5.12
C VAL A 242 -0.70 -8.09 5.43
N THR A 243 -0.83 -8.56 6.68
CA THR A 243 -0.34 -9.86 7.14
C THR A 243 -1.52 -10.79 7.43
N PRO A 244 -1.32 -12.10 7.54
CA PRO A 244 -2.39 -13.05 7.88
C PRO A 244 -3.12 -12.72 9.19
N GLY A 245 -2.45 -12.06 10.13
CA GLY A 245 -3.04 -11.61 11.39
C GLY A 245 -3.90 -10.35 11.28
N THR A 246 -3.81 -9.60 10.18
CA THR A 246 -4.43 -8.28 10.04
C THR A 246 -5.44 -8.16 8.89
N GLY A 247 -5.49 -9.16 8.02
CA GLY A 247 -6.36 -9.18 6.84
C GLY A 247 -5.98 -10.29 5.87
N PHE A 248 -6.32 -10.12 4.60
CA PHE A 248 -6.12 -11.13 3.57
C PHE A 248 -5.34 -10.53 2.39
N ALA A 249 -4.11 -10.99 2.20
CA ALA A 249 -3.32 -10.72 1.01
C ALA A 249 -3.42 -11.95 0.08
N LEU A 250 -4.20 -11.83 -0.99
CA LEU A 250 -4.52 -12.93 -1.90
C LEU A 250 -3.49 -13.03 -3.03
N PRO A 251 -3.14 -14.23 -3.48
CA PRO A 251 -2.17 -14.40 -4.57
C PRO A 251 -2.59 -13.65 -5.84
N MET A 252 -1.61 -13.07 -6.52
CA MET A 252 -1.81 -12.51 -7.86
C MET A 252 -2.12 -13.64 -8.84
N ASP A 253 -3.20 -13.48 -9.61
CA ASP A 253 -3.64 -14.43 -10.62
C ASP A 253 -4.25 -13.66 -11.81
N ARG A 254 -4.78 -14.39 -12.80
CA ARG A 254 -5.63 -13.84 -13.83
C ARG A 254 -6.95 -13.34 -13.22
N ARG A 255 -7.65 -12.48 -13.96
CA ARG A 255 -8.89 -11.85 -13.50
C ARG A 255 -9.87 -12.82 -12.84
N ASP A 256 -10.15 -13.96 -13.46
CA ASP A 256 -11.13 -14.91 -12.95
C ASP A 256 -10.67 -15.60 -11.65
N GLY A 257 -9.38 -15.88 -11.52
CA GLY A 257 -8.78 -16.42 -10.29
C GLY A 257 -8.84 -15.39 -9.14
N ILE A 258 -8.58 -14.11 -9.43
CA ILE A 258 -8.73 -13.02 -8.46
C ILE A 258 -10.18 -12.91 -8.00
N VAL A 259 -11.15 -12.90 -8.93
CA VAL A 259 -12.58 -12.86 -8.61
C VAL A 259 -13.00 -14.05 -7.73
N ALA A 260 -12.51 -15.26 -8.06
CA ALA A 260 -12.81 -16.47 -7.27
C ALA A 260 -12.23 -16.35 -5.85
N SER A 261 -10.96 -15.98 -5.70
CA SER A 261 -10.29 -15.86 -4.40
C SER A 261 -10.95 -14.79 -3.51
N PHE A 262 -11.31 -13.64 -4.07
CA PHE A 262 -12.05 -12.62 -3.35
C PHE A 262 -13.44 -13.13 -2.92
N ARG A 263 -14.15 -13.80 -3.81
CA ARG A 263 -15.47 -14.40 -3.51
C ARG A 263 -15.39 -15.37 -2.34
N ASP A 264 -14.41 -16.25 -2.33
CA ASP A 264 -14.21 -17.24 -1.28
C ASP A 264 -14.00 -16.59 0.09
N VAL A 265 -13.13 -15.58 0.17
CA VAL A 265 -12.89 -14.84 1.42
C VAL A 265 -14.14 -14.09 1.87
N LEU A 266 -14.78 -13.34 0.98
CA LEU A 266 -16.00 -12.59 1.31
C LEU A 266 -17.13 -13.52 1.76
N THR A 267 -17.27 -14.70 1.16
CA THR A 267 -18.27 -15.71 1.53
C THR A 267 -18.01 -16.25 2.94
N LYS A 268 -16.74 -16.55 3.28
CA LYS A 268 -16.35 -16.98 4.62
C LYS A 268 -16.64 -15.90 5.67
N LEU A 269 -16.27 -14.66 5.38
CA LEU A 269 -16.51 -13.53 6.30
C LEU A 269 -18.01 -13.20 6.48
N ALA A 270 -18.81 -13.35 5.43
CA ALA A 270 -20.27 -13.19 5.53
C ALA A 270 -20.94 -14.34 6.28
N ALA A 271 -20.32 -15.52 6.33
CA ALA A 271 -20.83 -16.67 7.09
C ALA A 271 -20.39 -16.65 8.56
N ALA A 272 -19.21 -16.10 8.86
CA ALA A 272 -18.62 -16.05 10.20
C ALA A 272 -18.05 -14.64 10.48
N PRO A 273 -18.92 -13.62 10.65
CA PRO A 273 -18.49 -12.23 10.81
C PRO A 273 -17.75 -11.96 12.14
N GLU A 274 -17.85 -12.85 13.10
CA GLU A 274 -17.09 -12.83 14.36
C GLU A 274 -15.57 -12.95 14.13
N ALA A 275 -15.16 -13.60 13.03
CA ALA A 275 -13.75 -13.71 12.65
C ALA A 275 -13.09 -12.34 12.33
N LEU A 276 -13.87 -11.30 12.09
CA LEU A 276 -13.38 -9.95 11.85
C LEU A 276 -12.80 -9.30 13.11
N ALA A 277 -13.31 -9.61 14.30
CA ALA A 277 -12.95 -8.90 15.53
C ALA A 277 -11.44 -8.95 15.85
N PRO A 278 -10.76 -10.11 15.84
CA PRO A 278 -9.31 -10.18 16.08
C PRO A 278 -8.52 -9.47 14.97
N LEU A 279 -8.92 -9.59 13.69
CA LEU A 279 -8.24 -8.95 12.57
C LEU A 279 -8.34 -7.42 12.64
N ARG A 280 -9.50 -6.89 13.02
CA ARG A 280 -9.73 -5.46 13.25
C ARG A 280 -8.78 -4.90 14.32
N ALA A 281 -8.67 -5.59 15.45
CA ALA A 281 -7.80 -5.18 16.56
C ALA A 281 -6.32 -5.25 16.16
N ALA A 282 -5.90 -6.36 15.59
CA ALA A 282 -4.51 -6.56 15.16
C ALA A 282 -4.08 -5.58 14.05
N GLY A 283 -4.96 -5.32 13.07
CA GLY A 283 -4.70 -4.35 11.99
C GLY A 283 -4.43 -2.95 12.54
N ARG A 284 -5.24 -2.49 13.49
CA ARG A 284 -5.02 -1.18 14.15
C ARG A 284 -3.75 -1.14 14.96
N GLU A 285 -3.45 -2.18 15.73
CA GLU A 285 -2.23 -2.26 16.53
C GLU A 285 -0.99 -2.22 15.62
N ARG A 286 -1.02 -2.95 14.50
CA ARG A 286 0.04 -2.91 13.49
C ARG A 286 0.25 -1.50 12.92
N VAL A 287 -0.85 -0.78 12.60
CA VAL A 287 -0.75 0.62 12.14
C VAL A 287 -0.16 1.50 13.22
N ARG A 288 -0.63 1.38 14.46
CA ARG A 288 -0.11 2.17 15.59
C ARG A 288 1.38 1.95 15.81
N ARG A 289 1.84 0.71 15.73
CA ARG A 289 3.23 0.32 16.00
C ARG A 289 4.20 0.72 14.90
N HIS A 290 3.79 0.63 13.63
CA HIS A 290 4.73 0.70 12.50
C HIS A 290 4.45 1.81 11.50
N PHE A 291 3.23 2.33 11.44
CA PHE A 291 2.78 3.16 10.32
C PHE A 291 2.23 4.53 10.71
N THR A 292 2.25 4.94 11.96
CA THR A 292 2.06 6.36 12.30
C THR A 292 3.30 7.15 11.92
N TRP A 293 3.15 8.46 11.68
CA TRP A 293 4.31 9.31 11.39
C TRP A 293 5.33 9.33 12.53
N ASP A 294 4.88 9.22 13.79
CA ASP A 294 5.77 9.10 14.94
C ASP A 294 6.56 7.78 14.92
N ALA A 295 5.90 6.66 14.59
CA ALA A 295 6.57 5.37 14.43
C ALA A 295 7.59 5.41 13.28
N LYS A 296 7.25 6.06 12.16
CA LYS A 296 8.19 6.27 11.04
C LYS A 296 9.37 7.15 11.43
N ALA A 297 9.14 8.22 12.17
CA ALA A 297 10.20 9.08 12.69
C ALA A 297 11.15 8.30 13.61
N ALA A 298 10.60 7.45 14.51
CA ALA A 298 11.39 6.60 15.38
C ALA A 298 12.21 5.54 14.60
N GLN A 299 11.65 4.94 13.55
CA GLN A 299 12.40 4.04 12.65
C GLN A 299 13.56 4.80 11.97
N MET A 300 13.30 5.99 11.47
CA MET A 300 14.33 6.79 10.82
C MET A 300 15.41 7.29 11.77
N ALA A 301 15.06 7.62 13.03
CA ALA A 301 16.05 7.96 14.08
C ALA A 301 17.06 6.83 14.28
N GLN A 302 16.61 5.58 14.33
CA GLN A 302 17.51 4.41 14.42
C GLN A 302 18.44 4.28 13.21
N VAL A 303 17.95 4.60 12.00
CA VAL A 303 18.79 4.63 10.81
C VAL A 303 19.86 5.73 10.92
N TYR A 304 19.49 6.90 11.45
CA TYR A 304 20.47 7.99 11.66
C TYR A 304 21.50 7.64 12.73
N ASP A 305 21.09 7.02 13.84
CA ASP A 305 22.02 6.55 14.87
C ASP A 305 23.01 5.52 14.31
N TRP A 306 22.51 4.60 13.48
CA TRP A 306 23.40 3.64 12.80
C TRP A 306 24.42 4.33 11.90
N VAL A 307 24.00 5.20 10.98
CA VAL A 307 24.93 5.82 10.01
C VAL A 307 25.90 6.82 10.65
N THR A 308 25.60 7.31 11.86
CA THR A 308 26.49 8.16 12.66
C THR A 308 27.37 7.35 13.63
N GLY A 309 27.25 6.02 13.65
CA GLY A 309 28.06 5.14 14.49
C GLY A 309 27.62 5.06 15.95
N LYS A 310 26.42 5.55 16.29
CA LYS A 310 25.88 5.54 17.66
C LYS A 310 25.19 4.19 17.99
N ALA A 311 24.74 3.46 16.98
CA ALA A 311 24.05 2.18 17.12
C ALA A 311 24.40 1.20 16.01
N ALA A 312 24.05 -0.07 16.19
CA ALA A 312 24.11 -1.08 15.16
C ALA A 312 23.05 -0.82 14.04
N LYS A 313 23.24 -1.45 12.88
CA LYS A 313 22.27 -1.39 11.79
C LYS A 313 20.92 -1.92 12.26
N PRO A 314 19.83 -1.14 12.12
CA PRO A 314 18.50 -1.64 12.45
C PRO A 314 18.00 -2.67 11.42
N ASP A 315 17.26 -3.66 11.90
CA ASP A 315 16.47 -4.58 11.08
C ASP A 315 15.02 -4.53 11.56
N PHE A 316 14.15 -4.00 10.72
CA PHE A 316 12.72 -3.89 11.03
C PHE A 316 11.91 -5.09 10.53
N GLY A 317 12.55 -6.06 9.85
CA GLY A 317 11.88 -7.16 9.16
C GLY A 317 11.28 -6.76 7.80
N MET A 318 11.09 -7.75 6.92
CA MET A 318 10.47 -7.55 5.59
C MET A 318 9.64 -8.79 5.22
N PRO A 319 8.29 -8.73 5.37
CA PRO A 319 7.49 -7.58 5.84
C PRO A 319 7.79 -7.20 7.31
N LEU A 320 7.33 -6.02 7.72
CA LEU A 320 7.37 -5.64 9.14
C LEU A 320 6.59 -6.65 9.97
N PRO A 321 7.03 -7.01 11.19
CA PRO A 321 6.35 -8.00 12.04
C PRO A 321 4.97 -7.51 12.48
N ASP A 322 4.14 -8.43 12.95
CA ASP A 322 2.82 -8.14 13.54
C ASP A 322 2.91 -7.44 14.88
#